data_2b5431a77bd1d5e27c7abb29d9a80cb1
#
_entry.id   2b5431a77bd1d5e27c7abb29d9a80cb1
#
_cell.length_a   1.000
_cell.length_b   1.000
_cell.length_c   1.000
_cell.angle_alpha   90.00
_cell.angle_beta   90.00
_cell.angle_gamma   90.00
#
_symmetry.space_group_name_H-M   'P 1'
#
loop_
_entity.id
_entity.type
_entity.pdbx_description
1 polymer ?
#
loop_
_entity_poly.entity_id
_entity_poly.type
_entity_poly.pdbx_seq_one_letter_code
_entity_poly.pdbx_strand_id
1 'polypeptide(L)'
;MRSHSAAVALEGAPTREASRALLEQALRNRGSDAANLIVTVPAPVAPPDALLRAFPSEASILWDPPRSAACSGLGVAKSLAPAADAIAGFFDATDHVAGAASPSPRVFGGASFAQGAAKHLPWEAFGDGFLLLPTWTYHVDERAWLSLAVCEPGESDNPRLLEVFDTIWGSLERPIGVIPSPVSARRIDEADRGAWTEQVEEIRRRIREGAFEKVVAARHCVVELDTGAGSLDVLKRLEERFPGCTRCARWRGDAALLGATPELLISRRGSSVLSEALAGSTAHGDAARMMASSKEREEHQLVVQAILKGLEPFCDSLRCPREPSVRELPNVLHMQTPVEGHLREPTHVLELVRALHPTPAVGGVPTRE
;
A
#
# COMPACT_ATOMS: atom_id res chain seq x y z
N MET A 1 19.90 15.21 3.42
CA MET A 1 19.30 15.11 4.78
C MET A 1 20.26 15.71 5.81
N ARG A 2 19.96 16.90 6.31
CA ARG A 2 20.63 17.41 7.51
C ARG A 2 19.95 16.77 8.71
N SER A 3 20.39 15.57 9.13
CA SER A 3 19.91 14.94 10.34
C SER A 3 20.50 15.68 11.55
N HIS A 4 19.75 16.56 12.16
CA HIS A 4 20.01 16.96 13.54
C HIS A 4 19.49 15.81 14.42
N SER A 5 20.27 14.72 14.46
CA SER A 5 20.00 13.60 15.35
C SER A 5 20.35 14.03 16.78
N ALA A 6 19.41 14.58 17.49
CA ALA A 6 19.43 14.52 18.94
C ALA A 6 19.06 13.08 19.30
N ALA A 7 20.07 12.19 19.35
CA ALA A 7 19.89 10.81 19.77
C ALA A 7 19.52 10.80 21.25
N VAL A 8 18.22 10.81 21.53
CA VAL A 8 17.69 10.50 22.87
C VAL A 8 17.47 9.00 22.90
N ALA A 9 18.41 8.26 23.50
CA ALA A 9 18.23 6.87 23.82
C ALA A 9 17.13 6.76 24.89
N LEU A 10 15.92 6.40 24.50
CA LEU A 10 14.86 5.99 25.43
C LEU A 10 15.06 4.50 25.72
N GLU A 11 15.78 4.19 26.80
CA GLU A 11 15.82 2.84 27.38
C GLU A 11 14.54 2.66 28.21
N GLY A 12 13.65 1.74 27.82
CA GLY A 12 12.41 1.41 28.50
C GLY A 12 11.17 1.46 27.61
N ALA A 13 10.01 1.08 28.19
CA ALA A 13 8.73 1.23 27.51
C ALA A 13 8.42 2.73 27.28
N PRO A 14 7.83 3.10 26.13
CA PRO A 14 7.51 4.49 25.85
C PRO A 14 6.51 5.05 26.86
N THR A 15 6.78 6.25 27.41
CA THR A 15 5.82 6.96 28.25
C THR A 15 5.23 8.15 27.49
N ARG A 16 3.96 8.44 27.78
CA ARG A 16 3.25 9.56 27.15
C ARG A 16 3.98 10.90 27.39
N GLU A 17 4.42 11.14 28.62
CA GLU A 17 5.09 12.36 29.03
C GLU A 17 6.41 12.57 28.28
N ALA A 18 7.22 11.52 28.16
CA ALA A 18 8.50 11.60 27.46
C ALA A 18 8.31 11.85 25.95
N SER A 19 7.41 11.12 25.29
CA SER A 19 7.11 11.31 23.88
C SER A 19 6.47 12.66 23.59
N ARG A 20 5.57 13.13 24.47
CA ARG A 20 4.97 14.47 24.39
C ARG A 20 6.01 15.58 24.52
N ALA A 21 6.92 15.45 25.49
CA ALA A 21 7.99 16.45 25.72
C ALA A 21 8.93 16.57 24.50
N LEU A 22 9.28 15.44 23.85
CA LEU A 22 10.08 15.42 22.63
C LEU A 22 9.34 16.13 21.48
N LEU A 23 8.05 15.86 21.32
CA LEU A 23 7.22 16.51 20.31
C LEU A 23 7.14 18.02 20.55
N GLU A 24 6.84 18.46 21.77
CA GLU A 24 6.79 19.87 22.15
C GLU A 24 8.13 20.58 21.91
N GLN A 25 9.24 19.96 22.28
CA GLN A 25 10.56 20.52 22.08
C GLN A 25 10.86 20.72 20.60
N ALA A 26 10.54 19.72 19.76
CA ALA A 26 10.76 19.80 18.33
C ALA A 26 9.89 20.89 17.68
N LEU A 27 8.64 21.00 18.07
CA LEU A 27 7.74 22.05 17.59
C LEU A 27 8.22 23.46 18.00
N ARG A 28 8.66 23.65 19.24
CA ARG A 28 9.24 24.95 19.71
C ARG A 28 10.52 25.32 19.01
N ASN A 29 11.35 24.34 18.65
CA ASN A 29 12.63 24.57 17.98
C ASN A 29 12.49 24.83 16.48
N ARG A 30 11.32 24.59 15.89
CA ARG A 30 11.04 24.95 14.50
C ARG A 30 10.99 26.45 14.37
N GLY A 31 11.96 27.05 13.67
CA GLY A 31 11.94 28.50 13.34
C GLY A 31 10.71 28.85 12.48
N SER A 32 10.26 30.11 12.56
CA SER A 32 9.14 30.61 11.76
C SER A 32 9.31 30.44 10.24
N ASP A 33 10.55 30.39 9.79
CA ASP A 33 10.94 30.24 8.39
C ASP A 33 11.39 28.83 8.02
N ALA A 34 11.25 27.87 8.97
CA ALA A 34 11.69 26.50 8.72
C ALA A 34 10.81 25.82 7.67
N ALA A 35 11.49 25.16 6.76
CA ALA A 35 10.94 24.14 5.88
C ALA A 35 10.10 23.12 6.67
N ASN A 36 9.60 22.09 6.00
CA ASN A 36 8.81 21.03 6.61
C ASN A 36 9.53 20.39 7.82
N LEU A 37 8.77 19.99 8.81
CA LEU A 37 9.26 19.27 9.99
C LEU A 37 8.53 17.93 10.12
N ILE A 38 9.28 16.85 10.35
CA ILE A 38 8.72 15.56 10.75
C ILE A 38 9.33 15.17 12.09
N VAL A 39 8.48 14.91 13.08
CA VAL A 39 8.89 14.46 14.41
C VAL A 39 8.40 13.05 14.63
N THR A 40 9.30 12.13 14.96
CA THR A 40 8.95 10.73 15.24
C THR A 40 9.29 10.39 16.67
N VAL A 41 8.29 9.97 17.44
CA VAL A 41 8.40 9.61 18.85
C VAL A 41 7.97 8.15 19.07
N PRO A 42 8.51 7.46 20.09
CA PRO A 42 8.01 6.14 20.47
C PRO A 42 6.53 6.19 20.86
N ALA A 43 5.80 5.11 20.61
CA ALA A 43 4.36 5.01 20.91
C ALA A 43 4.00 3.62 21.47
N PRO A 44 2.84 3.44 22.12
CA PRO A 44 2.34 2.14 22.53
C PRO A 44 2.13 1.20 21.34
N VAL A 45 2.41 -0.09 21.53
CA VAL A 45 2.13 -1.11 20.50
C VAL A 45 0.63 -1.45 20.53
N ALA A 46 -0.03 -1.23 19.40
CA ALA A 46 -1.45 -1.47 19.19
C ALA A 46 -1.71 -2.02 17.78
N PRO A 47 -2.89 -2.57 17.48
CA PRO A 47 -3.24 -2.95 16.11
C PRO A 47 -3.04 -1.80 15.12
N PRO A 48 -2.61 -2.05 13.86
CA PRO A 48 -2.33 -1.01 12.88
C PRO A 48 -3.51 -0.05 12.62
N ASP A 49 -4.73 -0.55 12.76
CA ASP A 49 -5.96 0.21 12.53
C ASP A 49 -6.52 0.91 13.80
N ALA A 50 -5.85 0.78 14.95
CA ALA A 50 -6.29 1.42 16.20
C ALA A 50 -6.42 2.95 16.07
N LEU A 51 -5.44 3.58 15.41
CA LEU A 51 -5.46 5.00 15.11
C LEU A 51 -6.67 5.40 14.25
N LEU A 52 -6.96 4.62 13.21
CA LEU A 52 -8.05 4.91 12.26
C LEU A 52 -9.43 4.74 12.90
N ARG A 53 -9.55 3.82 13.86
CA ARG A 53 -10.79 3.60 14.59
C ARG A 53 -11.13 4.72 15.56
N ALA A 54 -10.10 5.33 16.14
CA ALA A 54 -10.27 6.48 17.01
C ALA A 54 -10.68 7.75 16.23
N PHE A 55 -10.26 7.86 14.97
CA PHE A 55 -10.48 9.04 14.11
C PHE A 55 -10.96 8.65 12.71
N PRO A 56 -12.12 8.00 12.57
CA PRO A 56 -12.55 7.46 11.29
C PRO A 56 -12.79 8.53 10.21
N SER A 57 -13.20 9.74 10.58
CA SER A 57 -13.39 10.87 9.66
C SER A 57 -12.09 11.47 9.14
N GLU A 58 -10.98 11.25 9.85
CA GLU A 58 -9.64 11.75 9.49
C GLU A 58 -8.76 10.66 8.88
N ALA A 59 -9.26 9.42 8.79
CA ALA A 59 -8.53 8.30 8.20
C ALA A 59 -8.07 8.66 6.78
N SER A 60 -6.79 8.47 6.50
CA SER A 60 -6.23 8.76 5.17
C SER A 60 -5.65 7.53 4.49
N ILE A 61 -4.90 6.70 5.19
CA ILE A 61 -4.20 5.57 4.62
C ILE A 61 -4.06 4.42 5.62
N LEU A 62 -4.10 3.19 5.11
CA LEU A 62 -3.61 1.98 5.77
C LEU A 62 -2.71 1.22 4.81
N TRP A 63 -1.56 0.80 5.29
CA TRP A 63 -0.65 -0.13 4.65
C TRP A 63 -0.19 -1.17 5.66
N ASP A 64 -0.70 -2.37 5.55
CA ASP A 64 -0.48 -3.44 6.53
C ASP A 64 -0.05 -4.75 5.84
N PRO A 65 1.24 -4.88 5.56
CA PRO A 65 1.82 -6.05 4.94
C PRO A 65 2.06 -7.17 5.98
N PRO A 66 1.93 -8.45 5.61
CA PRO A 66 2.01 -9.57 6.56
C PRO A 66 3.41 -9.83 7.13
N ARG A 67 4.47 -9.21 6.60
CA ARG A 67 5.87 -9.52 6.95
C ARG A 67 6.76 -8.30 7.13
N SER A 68 6.19 -7.13 7.32
CA SER A 68 6.95 -5.90 7.60
C SER A 68 6.11 -4.91 8.39
N ALA A 69 6.73 -3.84 8.87
CA ALA A 69 6.04 -2.83 9.65
C ALA A 69 4.80 -2.29 8.93
N ALA A 70 3.68 -2.32 9.64
CA ALA A 70 2.43 -1.70 9.20
C ALA A 70 2.45 -0.20 9.44
N CYS A 71 1.67 0.53 8.66
CA CYS A 71 1.48 1.97 8.82
C CYS A 71 0.02 2.34 8.66
N SER A 72 -0.45 3.25 9.51
CA SER A 72 -1.73 3.94 9.33
C SER A 72 -1.56 5.44 9.47
N GLY A 73 -2.38 6.22 8.77
CA GLY A 73 -2.25 7.67 8.75
C GLY A 73 -3.56 8.41 8.89
N LEU A 74 -3.50 9.57 9.55
CA LEU A 74 -4.59 10.54 9.66
C LEU A 74 -4.23 11.83 8.94
N GLY A 75 -5.21 12.45 8.34
CA GLY A 75 -5.07 13.72 7.63
C GLY A 75 -4.10 13.63 6.43
N VAL A 76 -3.77 14.77 5.87
CA VAL A 76 -2.80 14.93 4.78
C VAL A 76 -1.99 16.20 5.04
N ALA A 77 -0.75 16.05 5.50
CA ALA A 77 0.16 17.19 5.69
C ALA A 77 0.69 17.71 4.35
N LYS A 78 0.94 16.80 3.39
CA LYS A 78 1.42 17.18 2.06
C LYS A 78 0.97 16.20 0.99
N SER A 79 0.53 16.75 -0.14
CA SER A 79 0.38 16.01 -1.39
C SER A 79 1.59 16.31 -2.27
N LEU A 80 2.20 15.26 -2.82
CA LEU A 80 3.41 15.36 -3.64
C LEU A 80 3.11 14.93 -5.08
N ALA A 81 3.85 15.49 -6.02
CA ALA A 81 3.83 14.96 -7.38
C ALA A 81 4.43 13.54 -7.42
N PRO A 82 3.89 12.62 -8.24
CA PRO A 82 4.40 11.25 -8.34
C PRO A 82 5.69 11.19 -9.18
N ALA A 83 6.72 11.91 -8.71
CA ALA A 83 8.04 11.99 -9.32
C ALA A 83 9.11 11.82 -8.26
N ALA A 84 10.18 11.09 -8.61
CA ALA A 84 11.29 10.80 -7.71
C ALA A 84 11.95 12.08 -7.18
N ASP A 85 12.20 13.04 -8.07
CA ASP A 85 12.83 14.33 -7.74
C ASP A 85 11.96 15.17 -6.79
N ALA A 86 10.65 15.15 -6.98
CA ALA A 86 9.72 15.88 -6.10
C ALA A 86 9.74 15.29 -4.67
N ILE A 87 9.82 13.97 -4.54
CA ILE A 87 9.93 13.29 -3.25
C ILE A 87 11.29 13.58 -2.61
N ALA A 88 12.38 13.44 -3.37
CA ALA A 88 13.73 13.71 -2.89
C ALA A 88 13.87 15.17 -2.43
N GLY A 89 13.46 16.13 -3.26
CA GLY A 89 13.50 17.55 -2.94
C GLY A 89 12.67 17.92 -1.71
N PHE A 90 11.50 17.27 -1.53
CA PHE A 90 10.69 17.46 -0.33
C PHE A 90 11.45 16.99 0.93
N PHE A 91 12.03 15.77 0.92
CA PHE A 91 12.75 15.25 2.10
C PHE A 91 14.08 15.98 2.34
N ASP A 92 14.77 16.46 1.30
CA ASP A 92 15.97 17.28 1.45
C ASP A 92 15.68 18.64 2.11
N ALA A 93 14.48 19.17 1.91
CA ALA A 93 13.97 20.40 2.52
C ALA A 93 13.19 20.15 3.85
N THR A 94 13.27 18.95 4.42
CA THR A 94 12.51 18.56 5.61
C THR A 94 13.46 18.26 6.76
N ASP A 95 13.24 18.91 7.90
CA ASP A 95 13.90 18.57 9.16
C ASP A 95 13.23 17.33 9.76
N HIS A 96 14.05 16.33 10.11
CA HIS A 96 13.56 15.12 10.74
C HIS A 96 14.15 14.96 12.14
N VAL A 97 13.30 15.05 13.16
CA VAL A 97 13.64 14.83 14.57
C VAL A 97 13.18 13.45 14.98
N ALA A 98 14.12 12.55 15.25
CA ALA A 98 13.81 11.15 15.56
C ALA A 98 14.94 10.50 16.35
N GLY A 99 14.63 9.46 17.14
CA GLY A 99 15.62 8.60 17.78
C GLY A 99 16.35 7.71 16.76
N ALA A 100 17.51 7.18 17.14
CA ALA A 100 18.35 6.35 16.26
C ALA A 100 17.64 5.09 15.71
N ALA A 101 16.65 4.57 16.43
CA ALA A 101 15.91 3.37 16.06
C ALA A 101 14.56 3.68 15.39
N SER A 102 14.24 4.95 15.15
CA SER A 102 12.98 5.37 14.54
C SER A 102 12.90 4.98 13.07
N PRO A 103 11.72 4.64 12.54
CA PRO A 103 11.54 4.42 11.11
C PRO A 103 11.76 5.72 10.34
N SER A 104 12.25 5.61 9.12
CA SER A 104 12.26 6.74 8.19
C SER A 104 10.83 7.17 7.84
N PRO A 105 10.58 8.48 7.63
CA PRO A 105 9.31 8.97 7.14
C PRO A 105 8.90 8.30 5.83
N ARG A 106 7.59 8.10 5.65
CA ARG A 106 7.03 7.44 4.47
C ARG A 106 5.98 8.30 3.81
N VAL A 107 6.03 8.35 2.49
CA VAL A 107 4.92 8.78 1.66
C VAL A 107 4.17 7.56 1.13
N PHE A 108 2.87 7.70 0.96
CA PHE A 108 2.00 6.65 0.45
C PHE A 108 1.42 7.09 -0.87
N GLY A 109 1.28 6.15 -1.79
CA GLY A 109 0.77 6.46 -3.11
C GLY A 109 -0.01 5.34 -3.75
N GLY A 110 -0.77 5.73 -4.75
CA GLY A 110 -1.49 4.84 -5.64
C GLY A 110 -1.62 5.47 -7.02
N ALA A 111 -1.81 4.64 -8.02
CA ALA A 111 -2.05 5.08 -9.38
C ALA A 111 -3.21 4.29 -9.97
N SER A 112 -3.96 4.91 -10.88
CA SER A 112 -4.95 4.21 -11.70
C SER A 112 -4.25 3.22 -12.62
N PHE A 113 -5.00 2.21 -13.08
CA PHE A 113 -4.47 1.19 -13.99
C PHE A 113 -3.92 1.82 -15.29
N ALA A 114 -4.61 2.81 -15.81
CA ALA A 114 -4.17 3.60 -16.96
C ALA A 114 -4.52 5.07 -16.76
N GLN A 115 -3.77 5.95 -17.39
CA GLN A 115 -4.04 7.39 -17.32
C GLN A 115 -5.45 7.69 -17.87
N GLY A 116 -6.22 8.45 -17.13
CA GLY A 116 -7.60 8.79 -17.45
C GLY A 116 -8.63 7.71 -17.11
N ALA A 117 -8.23 6.56 -16.54
CA ALA A 117 -9.14 5.49 -16.16
C ALA A 117 -10.04 5.86 -14.96
N ALA A 118 -9.59 6.79 -14.11
CA ALA A 118 -10.30 7.21 -12.90
C ALA A 118 -11.30 8.36 -13.11
N LYS A 119 -11.83 8.56 -14.34
CA LYS A 119 -12.74 9.68 -14.65
C LYS A 119 -14.21 9.42 -14.31
N HIS A 120 -14.55 8.19 -13.95
CA HIS A 120 -15.93 7.77 -13.72
C HIS A 120 -16.08 7.14 -12.34
N LEU A 121 -17.32 7.14 -11.84
CA LEU A 121 -17.68 6.43 -10.61
C LEU A 121 -17.29 4.94 -10.68
N PRO A 122 -16.79 4.37 -9.60
CA PRO A 122 -16.54 4.97 -8.27
C PRO A 122 -15.13 5.57 -8.11
N TRP A 123 -14.32 5.63 -9.16
CA TRP A 123 -12.88 5.94 -9.12
C TRP A 123 -12.55 7.43 -9.13
N GLU A 124 -13.48 8.28 -9.57
CA GLU A 124 -13.26 9.74 -9.71
C GLU A 124 -12.80 10.42 -8.43
N ALA A 125 -13.24 9.90 -7.26
CA ALA A 125 -12.83 10.42 -5.97
C ALA A 125 -11.31 10.30 -5.74
N PHE A 126 -10.64 9.32 -6.34
CA PHE A 126 -9.21 9.04 -6.13
C PHE A 126 -8.33 9.67 -7.23
N GLY A 127 -8.89 9.94 -8.41
CA GLY A 127 -8.15 10.46 -9.57
C GLY A 127 -7.15 9.44 -10.14
N ASP A 128 -6.32 9.88 -11.09
CA ASP A 128 -5.35 9.02 -11.76
C ASP A 128 -4.13 8.66 -10.91
N GLY A 129 -3.95 9.31 -9.77
CA GLY A 129 -2.89 8.96 -8.84
C GLY A 129 -2.73 9.97 -7.72
N PHE A 130 -2.08 9.53 -6.67
CA PHE A 130 -1.74 10.36 -5.53
C PHE A 130 -0.43 9.93 -4.90
N LEU A 131 0.28 10.88 -4.31
CA LEU A 131 1.29 10.65 -3.27
C LEU A 131 0.97 11.58 -2.12
N LEU A 132 0.93 11.05 -0.91
CA LEU A 132 0.63 11.82 0.29
C LEU A 132 1.55 11.48 1.44
N LEU A 133 1.82 12.49 2.25
CA LEU A 133 2.37 12.38 3.59
C LEU A 133 1.23 12.65 4.57
N PRO A 134 0.84 11.70 5.43
CA PRO A 134 -0.17 11.95 6.44
C PRO A 134 0.30 12.99 7.47
N THR A 135 -0.61 13.71 8.11
CA THR A 135 -0.30 14.58 9.25
C THR A 135 0.20 13.76 10.43
N TRP A 136 -0.50 12.69 10.76
CA TRP A 136 -0.05 11.71 11.74
C TRP A 136 0.15 10.35 11.06
N THR A 137 1.28 9.72 11.33
CA THR A 137 1.57 8.35 10.86
C THR A 137 1.93 7.47 12.05
N TYR A 138 1.18 6.41 12.25
CA TYR A 138 1.49 5.36 13.20
C TYR A 138 2.20 4.21 12.48
N HIS A 139 3.39 3.87 12.94
CA HIS A 139 4.21 2.76 12.46
C HIS A 139 4.26 1.68 13.53
N VAL A 140 4.01 0.45 13.18
CA VAL A 140 4.03 -0.66 14.13
C VAL A 140 4.58 -1.94 13.51
N ASP A 141 5.50 -2.56 14.24
CA ASP A 141 5.98 -3.93 14.12
C ASP A 141 6.17 -4.51 15.53
N GLU A 142 7.36 -4.96 15.90
CA GLU A 142 7.70 -5.33 17.28
C GLU A 142 7.73 -4.11 18.22
N ARG A 143 7.93 -2.93 17.67
CA ARG A 143 7.89 -1.63 18.33
C ARG A 143 6.94 -0.71 17.58
N ALA A 144 6.52 0.35 18.24
CA ALA A 144 5.65 1.32 17.62
C ALA A 144 6.16 2.75 17.73
N TRP A 145 5.80 3.55 16.74
CA TRP A 145 6.23 4.94 16.58
C TRP A 145 5.08 5.78 16.05
N LEU A 146 4.99 7.00 16.55
CA LEU A 146 4.07 8.00 16.05
C LEU A 146 4.85 9.16 15.44
N SER A 147 4.58 9.47 14.18
CA SER A 147 5.19 10.59 13.47
C SER A 147 4.17 11.69 13.25
N LEU A 148 4.54 12.94 13.54
CA LEU A 148 3.82 14.14 13.15
C LEU A 148 4.57 14.84 12.02
N ALA A 149 3.88 15.16 10.94
CA ALA A 149 4.38 16.00 9.86
C ALA A 149 3.71 17.38 9.90
N VAL A 150 4.52 18.44 9.89
CA VAL A 150 4.11 19.85 9.90
C VAL A 150 4.71 20.50 8.66
N CYS A 151 3.88 20.87 7.70
CA CYS A 151 4.31 21.34 6.38
C CYS A 151 3.87 22.77 6.04
N GLU A 152 2.93 23.33 6.80
CA GLU A 152 2.45 24.69 6.54
C GLU A 152 3.06 25.69 7.56
N PRO A 153 3.31 26.94 7.16
CA PRO A 153 3.78 27.99 8.09
C PRO A 153 2.78 28.21 9.22
N GLY A 154 3.29 28.36 10.44
CA GLY A 154 2.47 28.59 11.64
C GLY A 154 1.72 27.37 12.19
N GLU A 155 1.72 26.26 11.50
CA GLU A 155 1.05 25.03 11.95
C GLU A 155 1.70 24.46 13.23
N SER A 156 3.01 24.65 13.42
CA SER A 156 3.72 24.24 14.65
C SER A 156 3.20 24.94 15.92
N ASP A 157 2.62 26.13 15.79
CA ASP A 157 2.10 26.91 16.92
C ASP A 157 0.65 26.53 17.27
N ASN A 158 0.06 25.57 16.54
CA ASN A 158 -1.30 25.11 16.79
C ASN A 158 -1.36 24.24 18.07
N PRO A 159 -1.97 24.73 19.17
CA PRO A 159 -2.05 23.99 20.43
C PRO A 159 -2.83 22.68 20.31
N ARG A 160 -3.70 22.55 19.30
CA ARG A 160 -4.47 21.33 19.02
C ARG A 160 -3.58 20.13 18.65
N LEU A 161 -2.36 20.35 18.15
CA LEU A 161 -1.46 19.24 17.83
C LEU A 161 -1.16 18.37 19.04
N LEU A 162 -0.93 18.99 20.19
CA LEU A 162 -0.67 18.26 21.44
C LEU A 162 -1.92 17.61 22.03
N GLU A 163 -3.08 18.23 21.88
CA GLU A 163 -4.37 17.65 22.28
C GLU A 163 -4.68 16.41 21.42
N VAL A 164 -4.45 16.50 20.11
CA VAL A 164 -4.59 15.37 19.17
C VAL A 164 -3.60 14.27 19.52
N PHE A 165 -2.34 14.61 19.81
CA PHE A 165 -1.34 13.64 20.28
C PHE A 165 -1.84 12.88 21.51
N ASP A 166 -2.34 13.61 22.50
CA ASP A 166 -2.85 13.02 23.75
C ASP A 166 -4.04 12.07 23.51
N THR A 167 -4.91 12.42 22.57
CA THR A 167 -6.06 11.61 22.18
C THR A 167 -5.61 10.36 21.42
N ILE A 168 -4.67 10.51 20.48
CA ILE A 168 -4.05 9.39 19.76
C ILE A 168 -3.40 8.43 20.75
N TRP A 169 -2.58 8.96 21.66
CA TRP A 169 -1.90 8.13 22.66
C TRP A 169 -2.88 7.29 23.47
N GLY A 170 -3.93 7.92 23.99
CA GLY A 170 -4.97 7.22 24.74
C GLY A 170 -5.68 6.13 23.95
N SER A 171 -5.86 6.33 22.64
CA SER A 171 -6.45 5.32 21.74
C SER A 171 -5.52 4.15 21.47
N LEU A 172 -4.21 4.37 21.44
CA LEU A 172 -3.21 3.32 21.28
C LEU A 172 -3.02 2.51 22.56
N GLU A 173 -3.08 3.14 23.74
CA GLU A 173 -3.04 2.43 25.03
C GLU A 173 -4.27 1.54 25.27
N ARG A 174 -5.41 1.95 24.73
CA ARG A 174 -6.71 1.27 24.91
C ARG A 174 -7.38 1.08 23.55
N PRO A 175 -6.82 0.25 22.67
CA PRO A 175 -7.38 0.05 21.36
C PRO A 175 -8.80 -0.51 21.46
N ILE A 176 -9.72 0.09 20.72
CA ILE A 176 -11.10 -0.36 20.65
C ILE A 176 -11.09 -1.74 19.97
N GLY A 177 -11.48 -2.75 20.73
CA GLY A 177 -11.70 -4.09 20.18
C GLY A 177 -12.84 -4.06 19.17
N VAL A 178 -12.67 -4.76 18.05
CA VAL A 178 -13.67 -4.78 17.00
C VAL A 178 -14.30 -6.16 16.89
N ILE A 179 -15.59 -6.19 17.12
CA ILE A 179 -16.47 -7.24 16.61
C ILE A 179 -17.05 -6.66 15.32
N PRO A 180 -16.68 -7.17 14.14
CA PRO A 180 -17.24 -6.65 12.89
C PRO A 180 -18.76 -6.77 12.89
N SER A 181 -19.44 -5.67 12.62
CA SER A 181 -20.91 -5.68 12.49
C SER A 181 -21.36 -6.71 11.46
N PRO A 182 -22.43 -7.45 11.69
CA PRO A 182 -23.01 -8.30 10.66
C PRO A 182 -23.26 -7.48 9.38
N VAL A 183 -22.80 -7.99 8.25
CA VAL A 183 -23.02 -7.35 6.95
C VAL A 183 -23.94 -8.23 6.14
N SER A 184 -25.09 -7.70 5.76
CA SER A 184 -25.99 -8.32 4.79
C SER A 184 -26.11 -7.45 3.55
N ALA A 185 -26.16 -8.09 2.39
CA ALA A 185 -26.38 -7.40 1.14
C ALA A 185 -27.89 -7.20 0.94
N ARG A 186 -28.30 -5.95 0.80
CA ARG A 186 -29.68 -5.59 0.42
C ARG A 186 -29.94 -5.81 -1.06
N ARG A 187 -28.96 -5.47 -1.89
CA ARG A 187 -29.02 -5.58 -3.33
C ARG A 187 -27.65 -5.90 -3.89
N ILE A 188 -27.61 -6.76 -4.89
CA ILE A 188 -26.40 -7.08 -5.64
C ILE A 188 -26.73 -6.84 -7.12
N ASP A 189 -26.10 -5.81 -7.70
CA ASP A 189 -26.11 -5.57 -9.13
C ASP A 189 -24.91 -6.26 -9.76
N GLU A 190 -25.11 -7.46 -10.26
CA GLU A 190 -24.12 -8.16 -11.04
C GLU A 190 -24.07 -7.58 -12.46
N ALA A 191 -22.86 -7.51 -13.05
CA ALA A 191 -22.73 -7.20 -14.46
C ALA A 191 -23.52 -8.22 -15.30
N ASP A 192 -24.12 -7.76 -16.39
CA ASP A 192 -24.88 -8.61 -17.32
C ASP A 192 -24.02 -9.81 -17.74
N ARG A 193 -24.54 -11.02 -17.44
CA ARG A 193 -23.86 -12.27 -17.74
C ARG A 193 -23.70 -12.49 -19.23
N GLY A 194 -24.64 -12.00 -20.04
CA GLY A 194 -24.58 -12.04 -21.50
C GLY A 194 -23.41 -11.20 -22.01
N ALA A 195 -23.38 -9.94 -21.62
CA ALA A 195 -22.29 -9.02 -21.98
C ALA A 195 -20.91 -9.53 -21.54
N TRP A 196 -20.81 -10.15 -20.35
CA TRP A 196 -19.59 -10.78 -19.90
C TRP A 196 -19.16 -11.93 -20.80
N THR A 197 -20.10 -12.79 -21.19
CA THR A 197 -19.82 -13.93 -22.09
C THR A 197 -19.35 -13.44 -23.45
N GLU A 198 -20.04 -12.44 -24.02
CA GLU A 198 -19.65 -11.82 -25.29
C GLU A 198 -18.25 -11.22 -25.24
N GLN A 199 -17.92 -10.49 -24.16
CA GLN A 199 -16.58 -9.93 -23.96
C GLN A 199 -15.51 -11.01 -23.94
N VAL A 200 -15.73 -12.11 -23.20
CA VAL A 200 -14.78 -13.22 -23.10
C VAL A 200 -14.60 -13.92 -24.46
N GLU A 201 -15.70 -14.15 -25.19
CA GLU A 201 -15.61 -14.77 -26.52
C GLU A 201 -14.90 -13.86 -27.54
N GLU A 202 -15.10 -12.54 -27.48
CA GLU A 202 -14.39 -11.59 -28.32
C GLU A 202 -12.87 -11.60 -28.01
N ILE A 203 -12.49 -11.60 -26.71
CA ILE A 203 -11.08 -11.74 -26.31
C ILE A 203 -10.49 -13.04 -26.86
N ARG A 204 -11.18 -14.16 -26.70
CA ARG A 204 -10.74 -15.46 -27.23
C ARG A 204 -10.59 -15.46 -28.74
N ARG A 205 -11.48 -14.79 -29.46
CA ARG A 205 -11.39 -14.63 -30.91
C ARG A 205 -10.15 -13.88 -31.30
N ARG A 206 -9.88 -12.72 -30.67
CA ARG A 206 -8.69 -11.88 -30.93
C ARG A 206 -7.38 -12.58 -30.59
N ILE A 207 -7.35 -13.39 -29.53
CA ILE A 207 -6.19 -14.21 -29.22
C ILE A 207 -5.93 -15.24 -30.35
N ARG A 208 -6.98 -15.92 -30.85
CA ARG A 208 -6.81 -16.85 -31.98
C ARG A 208 -6.35 -16.18 -33.29
N GLU A 209 -6.71 -14.91 -33.46
CA GLU A 209 -6.28 -14.11 -34.62
C GLU A 209 -4.88 -13.50 -34.45
N GLY A 210 -4.24 -13.74 -33.29
CA GLY A 210 -2.89 -13.25 -33.00
C GLY A 210 -2.79 -11.79 -32.62
N ALA A 211 -3.92 -11.11 -32.29
CA ALA A 211 -3.91 -9.72 -31.83
C ALA A 211 -3.32 -9.60 -30.42
N PHE A 212 -3.55 -10.63 -29.58
CA PHE A 212 -3.04 -10.71 -28.20
C PHE A 212 -2.51 -12.11 -27.92
N GLU A 213 -1.50 -12.19 -27.05
CA GLU A 213 -1.08 -13.46 -26.45
C GLU A 213 -1.87 -13.76 -25.18
N LYS A 214 -2.19 -12.72 -24.41
CA LYS A 214 -2.91 -12.80 -23.14
C LYS A 214 -3.73 -11.53 -22.89
N VAL A 215 -4.91 -11.67 -22.31
CA VAL A 215 -5.72 -10.58 -21.78
C VAL A 215 -6.36 -11.00 -20.46
N VAL A 216 -6.31 -10.15 -19.45
CA VAL A 216 -7.06 -10.33 -18.20
C VAL A 216 -8.41 -9.65 -18.33
N ALA A 217 -9.49 -10.43 -18.33
CA ALA A 217 -10.85 -9.92 -18.32
C ALA A 217 -11.25 -9.52 -16.89
N ALA A 218 -11.91 -8.38 -16.74
CA ALA A 218 -12.42 -7.91 -15.46
C ALA A 218 -13.88 -7.44 -15.59
N ARG A 219 -14.64 -7.62 -14.52
CA ARG A 219 -16.01 -7.08 -14.37
C ARG A 219 -16.16 -6.43 -13.00
N HIS A 220 -17.08 -5.51 -12.88
CA HIS A 220 -17.47 -4.94 -11.59
C HIS A 220 -18.80 -5.52 -11.12
N CYS A 221 -19.03 -5.42 -9.81
CA CYS A 221 -20.28 -5.72 -9.15
C CYS A 221 -20.56 -4.61 -8.12
N VAL A 222 -21.79 -4.13 -8.05
CA VAL A 222 -22.22 -3.15 -7.05
C VAL A 222 -23.05 -3.86 -6.00
N VAL A 223 -22.68 -3.67 -4.73
CA VAL A 223 -23.37 -4.27 -3.58
C VAL A 223 -23.86 -3.16 -2.67
N GLU A 224 -25.19 -3.09 -2.49
CA GLU A 224 -25.80 -2.26 -1.45
C GLU A 224 -25.88 -3.05 -0.15
N LEU A 225 -25.37 -2.46 0.93
CA LEU A 225 -25.40 -3.08 2.25
C LEU A 225 -26.58 -2.56 3.07
N ASP A 226 -27.19 -3.46 3.88
CA ASP A 226 -28.37 -3.12 4.67
C ASP A 226 -28.10 -2.18 5.84
N THR A 227 -26.89 -2.16 6.37
CA THR A 227 -26.57 -1.44 7.59
C THR A 227 -25.14 -0.90 7.54
N GLY A 228 -24.90 0.07 8.42
CA GLY A 228 -23.67 0.85 8.52
C GLY A 228 -22.37 0.10 8.81
N ALA A 229 -22.11 -0.97 8.09
CA ALA A 229 -20.80 -1.56 8.06
C ALA A 229 -19.83 -0.54 7.45
N GLY A 230 -18.94 -0.03 8.26
CA GLY A 230 -17.91 0.91 7.84
C GLY A 230 -16.80 0.23 7.06
N SER A 231 -16.01 1.01 6.36
CA SER A 231 -14.79 0.55 5.66
C SER A 231 -13.83 -0.22 6.58
N LEU A 232 -13.75 0.16 7.85
CA LEU A 232 -12.91 -0.51 8.86
C LEU A 232 -13.43 -1.91 9.24
N ASP A 233 -14.75 -2.14 9.17
CA ASP A 233 -15.33 -3.48 9.36
C ASP A 233 -15.00 -4.39 8.19
N VAL A 234 -15.02 -3.85 6.96
CA VAL A 234 -14.59 -4.59 5.77
C VAL A 234 -13.11 -4.96 5.86
N LEU A 235 -12.24 -4.02 6.26
CA LEU A 235 -10.81 -4.29 6.45
C LEU A 235 -10.55 -5.36 7.51
N LYS A 236 -11.32 -5.37 8.60
CA LYS A 236 -11.20 -6.41 9.65
C LYS A 236 -11.56 -7.78 9.10
N ARG A 237 -12.63 -7.88 8.29
CA ARG A 237 -12.99 -9.13 7.61
C ARG A 237 -11.95 -9.59 6.60
N LEU A 238 -11.31 -8.66 5.88
CA LEU A 238 -10.21 -8.98 4.97
C LEU A 238 -9.00 -9.53 5.73
N GLU A 239 -8.68 -8.98 6.92
CA GLU A 239 -7.62 -9.49 7.79
C GLU A 239 -7.89 -10.95 8.21
N GLU A 240 -9.09 -11.21 8.71
CA GLU A 240 -9.49 -12.54 9.19
C GLU A 240 -9.53 -13.56 8.06
N ARG A 241 -9.98 -13.15 6.88
CA ARG A 241 -10.16 -14.04 5.74
C ARG A 241 -8.88 -14.25 4.93
N PHE A 242 -7.98 -13.25 4.87
CA PHE A 242 -6.78 -13.25 4.04
C PHE A 242 -5.53 -12.81 4.82
N PRO A 243 -5.14 -13.54 5.88
CA PRO A 243 -4.06 -13.13 6.78
C PRO A 243 -2.67 -13.07 6.10
N GLY A 244 -2.50 -13.73 4.94
CA GLY A 244 -1.27 -13.70 4.16
C GLY A 244 -1.19 -12.59 3.10
N CYS A 245 -2.18 -11.71 3.04
CA CYS A 245 -2.25 -10.61 2.07
C CYS A 245 -1.88 -9.27 2.71
N THR A 246 -1.35 -8.36 1.90
CA THR A 246 -1.18 -6.96 2.30
C THR A 246 -2.54 -6.27 2.30
N ARG A 247 -2.98 -5.81 3.47
CA ARG A 247 -4.15 -4.95 3.56
C ARG A 247 -3.76 -3.53 3.21
N CYS A 248 -4.51 -2.90 2.34
CA CYS A 248 -4.31 -1.50 2.00
C CYS A 248 -5.66 -0.78 1.93
N ALA A 249 -5.64 0.48 2.30
CA ALA A 249 -6.80 1.34 2.17
C ALA A 249 -6.40 2.80 1.96
N ARG A 250 -7.23 3.54 1.22
CA ARG A 250 -7.17 4.98 1.02
C ARG A 250 -8.56 5.56 1.21
N TRP A 251 -8.67 6.53 2.11
CA TRP A 251 -9.91 7.30 2.32
C TRP A 251 -9.79 8.67 1.69
N ARG A 252 -10.86 9.12 1.06
CA ARG A 252 -10.97 10.48 0.52
C ARG A 252 -12.42 10.95 0.56
N GLY A 253 -12.73 11.87 1.46
CA GLY A 253 -14.12 12.23 1.76
C GLY A 253 -14.90 10.99 2.20
N ASP A 254 -16.06 10.77 1.62
CA ASP A 254 -16.91 9.63 1.93
C ASP A 254 -16.53 8.34 1.20
N ALA A 255 -15.54 8.41 0.32
CA ALA A 255 -15.07 7.26 -0.45
C ALA A 255 -13.89 6.55 0.23
N ALA A 256 -13.87 5.22 0.15
CA ALA A 256 -12.75 4.40 0.58
C ALA A 256 -12.41 3.35 -0.49
N LEU A 257 -11.14 3.30 -0.90
CA LEU A 257 -10.56 2.20 -1.68
C LEU A 257 -9.89 1.23 -0.71
N LEU A 258 -10.32 -0.01 -0.70
CA LEU A 258 -9.81 -1.04 0.22
C LEU A 258 -9.41 -2.28 -0.55
N GLY A 259 -8.41 -2.99 -0.06
CA GLY A 259 -8.02 -4.28 -0.63
C GLY A 259 -7.18 -5.12 0.31
N ALA A 260 -7.11 -6.41 -0.04
CA ALA A 260 -6.15 -7.37 0.50
C ALA A 260 -5.48 -8.07 -0.69
N THR A 261 -4.23 -7.70 -0.99
CA THR A 261 -3.50 -8.22 -2.14
C THR A 261 -2.40 -9.20 -1.73
N PRO A 262 -2.32 -10.36 -2.36
CA PRO A 262 -1.19 -11.27 -2.22
C PRO A 262 0.01 -10.87 -3.07
N GLU A 263 -0.17 -10.02 -4.06
CA GLU A 263 0.80 -9.73 -5.11
C GLU A 263 1.74 -8.58 -4.71
N LEU A 264 3.03 -8.77 -4.99
CA LEU A 264 4.08 -7.78 -4.80
C LEU A 264 4.61 -7.34 -6.17
N LEU A 265 4.28 -6.12 -6.59
CA LEU A 265 4.82 -5.56 -7.82
C LEU A 265 6.34 -5.38 -7.73
N ILE A 266 6.79 -4.65 -6.71
CA ILE A 266 8.20 -4.41 -6.46
C ILE A 266 8.45 -3.97 -5.00
N SER A 267 9.50 -4.49 -4.40
CA SER A 267 10.08 -4.02 -3.14
C SER A 267 11.52 -3.66 -3.37
N ARG A 268 11.97 -2.51 -2.82
CA ARG A 268 13.37 -2.07 -2.86
C ARG A 268 13.88 -1.84 -1.45
N ARG A 269 15.04 -2.42 -1.13
CA ARG A 269 15.77 -2.17 0.12
C ARG A 269 17.24 -1.93 -0.20
N GLY A 270 17.68 -0.69 -0.10
CA GLY A 270 19.03 -0.31 -0.55
C GLY A 270 19.16 -0.57 -2.07
N SER A 271 20.13 -1.39 -2.46
CA SER A 271 20.33 -1.86 -3.84
C SER A 271 19.60 -3.15 -4.17
N SER A 272 19.01 -3.83 -3.20
CA SER A 272 18.27 -5.08 -3.44
C SER A 272 16.83 -4.79 -3.86
N VAL A 273 16.34 -5.51 -4.87
CA VAL A 273 14.95 -5.48 -5.32
C VAL A 273 14.35 -6.87 -5.33
N LEU A 274 13.06 -6.94 -5.05
CA LEU A 274 12.25 -8.15 -5.08
C LEU A 274 10.92 -7.84 -5.79
N SER A 275 10.59 -8.62 -6.79
CA SER A 275 9.26 -8.69 -7.43
C SER A 275 8.74 -10.11 -7.36
N GLU A 276 7.44 -10.31 -7.51
CA GLU A 276 6.84 -11.64 -7.51
C GLU A 276 5.93 -11.81 -8.73
N ALA A 277 6.20 -12.80 -9.57
CA ALA A 277 5.25 -13.27 -10.57
C ALA A 277 4.20 -14.11 -9.86
N LEU A 278 2.93 -13.72 -9.94
CA LEU A 278 1.80 -14.43 -9.39
C LEU A 278 0.74 -14.60 -10.49
N ALA A 279 0.74 -15.76 -11.14
CA ALA A 279 -0.18 -16.04 -12.25
C ALA A 279 -0.35 -17.56 -12.41
N GLY A 280 -1.43 -17.96 -13.12
CA GLY A 280 -1.88 -19.36 -13.09
C GLY A 280 -2.62 -19.62 -11.76
N SER A 281 -3.90 -19.98 -11.87
CA SER A 281 -4.78 -20.07 -10.70
C SER A 281 -5.67 -21.29 -10.76
N THR A 282 -5.89 -21.92 -9.60
CA THR A 282 -6.81 -23.06 -9.49
C THR A 282 -7.50 -23.12 -8.12
N ALA A 283 -8.56 -23.90 -8.04
CA ALA A 283 -9.21 -24.20 -6.76
C ALA A 283 -8.32 -25.08 -5.86
N HIS A 284 -8.61 -25.09 -4.57
CA HIS A 284 -7.97 -26.00 -3.64
C HIS A 284 -8.14 -27.47 -4.05
N GLY A 285 -7.10 -28.27 -3.84
CA GLY A 285 -7.05 -29.67 -4.22
C GLY A 285 -6.47 -29.94 -5.61
N ASP A 286 -6.38 -28.93 -6.49
CA ASP A 286 -5.95 -29.09 -7.88
C ASP A 286 -4.51 -28.62 -8.15
N ALA A 287 -3.67 -28.46 -7.11
CA ALA A 287 -2.30 -27.96 -7.25
C ALA A 287 -1.46 -28.74 -8.27
N ALA A 288 -1.48 -30.08 -8.18
CA ALA A 288 -0.71 -30.92 -9.10
C ALA A 288 -1.18 -30.76 -10.56
N ARG A 289 -2.48 -30.62 -10.79
CA ARG A 289 -3.06 -30.37 -12.12
C ARG A 289 -2.66 -29.00 -12.64
N MET A 290 -2.69 -27.96 -11.81
CA MET A 290 -2.23 -26.61 -12.16
C MET A 290 -0.74 -26.65 -12.59
N MET A 291 0.11 -27.26 -11.77
CA MET A 291 1.55 -27.35 -12.03
C MET A 291 1.89 -28.17 -13.28
N ALA A 292 1.04 -29.12 -13.67
CA ALA A 292 1.19 -29.92 -14.89
C ALA A 292 0.55 -29.28 -16.13
N SER A 293 -0.27 -28.23 -15.97
CA SER A 293 -0.98 -27.57 -17.07
C SER A 293 -0.04 -26.71 -17.90
N SER A 294 0.12 -27.02 -19.20
CA SER A 294 0.90 -26.19 -20.13
C SER A 294 0.36 -24.76 -20.22
N LYS A 295 -0.97 -24.62 -20.28
CA LYS A 295 -1.64 -23.30 -20.32
C LYS A 295 -1.29 -22.44 -19.12
N GLU A 296 -1.40 -22.98 -17.91
CA GLU A 296 -1.13 -22.21 -16.67
C GLU A 296 0.37 -21.88 -16.57
N ARG A 297 1.24 -22.80 -17.01
CA ARG A 297 2.69 -22.55 -17.06
C ARG A 297 3.08 -21.50 -18.09
N GLU A 298 2.48 -21.50 -19.27
CA GLU A 298 2.68 -20.47 -20.30
C GLU A 298 2.24 -19.10 -19.81
N GLU A 299 1.04 -19.03 -19.20
CA GLU A 299 0.53 -17.79 -18.59
C GLU A 299 1.47 -17.24 -17.51
N HIS A 300 1.95 -18.12 -16.61
CA HIS A 300 2.90 -17.76 -15.57
C HIS A 300 4.24 -17.29 -16.16
N GLN A 301 4.75 -17.98 -17.17
CA GLN A 301 6.02 -17.66 -17.81
C GLN A 301 6.00 -16.27 -18.47
N LEU A 302 4.88 -15.85 -19.07
CA LEU A 302 4.73 -14.51 -19.63
C LEU A 302 4.93 -13.43 -18.55
N VAL A 303 4.39 -13.65 -17.34
CA VAL A 303 4.57 -12.72 -16.23
C VAL A 303 6.02 -12.68 -15.74
N VAL A 304 6.66 -13.84 -15.56
CA VAL A 304 8.07 -13.92 -15.16
C VAL A 304 8.97 -13.20 -16.17
N GLN A 305 8.77 -13.44 -17.45
CA GLN A 305 9.57 -12.80 -18.50
C GLN A 305 9.35 -11.29 -18.56
N ALA A 306 8.11 -10.82 -18.37
CA ALA A 306 7.82 -9.39 -18.33
C ALA A 306 8.53 -8.69 -17.17
N ILE A 307 8.54 -9.31 -15.98
CA ILE A 307 9.26 -8.79 -14.82
C ILE A 307 10.77 -8.77 -15.08
N LEU A 308 11.36 -9.86 -15.55
CA LEU A 308 12.79 -9.93 -15.88
C LEU A 308 13.18 -8.84 -16.89
N LYS A 309 12.45 -8.74 -18.00
CA LYS A 309 12.67 -7.73 -19.04
C LYS A 309 12.53 -6.29 -18.52
N GLY A 310 11.54 -6.04 -17.63
CA GLY A 310 11.32 -4.72 -17.03
C GLY A 310 12.43 -4.31 -16.07
N LEU A 311 13.04 -5.27 -15.35
CA LEU A 311 14.11 -5.01 -14.38
C LEU A 311 15.51 -5.07 -14.98
N GLU A 312 15.72 -5.73 -16.11
CA GLU A 312 17.03 -5.89 -16.78
C GLU A 312 17.79 -4.56 -16.98
N PRO A 313 17.16 -3.45 -17.40
CA PRO A 313 17.87 -2.17 -17.56
C PRO A 313 18.46 -1.61 -16.28
N PHE A 314 17.88 -1.96 -15.12
CA PHE A 314 18.21 -1.39 -13.82
C PHE A 314 19.14 -2.27 -12.98
N CYS A 315 19.26 -3.56 -13.28
CA CYS A 315 19.95 -4.52 -12.43
C CYS A 315 21.24 -5.06 -13.06
N ASP A 316 22.25 -5.26 -12.22
CA ASP A 316 23.47 -6.00 -12.60
C ASP A 316 23.24 -7.50 -12.62
N SER A 317 22.37 -7.96 -11.75
CA SER A 317 22.02 -9.37 -11.65
C SER A 317 20.53 -9.53 -11.35
N LEU A 318 19.94 -10.53 -12.01
CA LEU A 318 18.57 -10.98 -11.77
C LEU A 318 18.59 -12.49 -11.54
N ARG A 319 17.84 -12.94 -10.56
CA ARG A 319 17.72 -14.36 -10.21
C ARG A 319 16.25 -14.71 -10.00
N CYS A 320 15.85 -15.84 -10.52
CA CYS A 320 14.57 -16.45 -10.23
C CYS A 320 14.69 -17.98 -10.27
N PRO A 321 13.90 -18.72 -9.50
CA PRO A 321 13.78 -20.17 -9.62
C PRO A 321 13.34 -20.58 -11.01
N ARG A 322 13.80 -21.73 -11.49
CA ARG A 322 13.37 -22.29 -12.79
C ARG A 322 11.93 -22.80 -12.75
N GLU A 323 11.52 -23.36 -11.61
CA GLU A 323 10.18 -23.88 -11.40
C GLU A 323 9.43 -22.99 -10.41
N PRO A 324 8.16 -22.67 -10.70
CA PRO A 324 7.31 -21.93 -9.76
C PRO A 324 7.00 -22.77 -8.53
N SER A 325 6.73 -22.13 -7.43
CA SER A 325 6.12 -22.72 -6.24
C SER A 325 4.60 -22.50 -6.26
N VAL A 326 3.90 -23.19 -5.36
CA VAL A 326 2.46 -22.94 -5.15
C VAL A 326 2.30 -22.00 -3.97
N ARG A 327 1.62 -20.88 -4.19
CA ARG A 327 1.13 -19.99 -3.14
C ARG A 327 -0.31 -20.32 -2.83
N GLU A 328 -0.55 -20.74 -1.61
CA GLU A 328 -1.90 -21.04 -1.11
C GLU A 328 -2.51 -19.81 -0.46
N LEU A 329 -3.70 -19.43 -0.93
CA LEU A 329 -4.56 -18.42 -0.33
C LEU A 329 -5.87 -19.09 0.11
N PRO A 330 -6.64 -18.52 1.04
CA PRO A 330 -7.84 -19.17 1.57
C PRO A 330 -8.92 -19.56 0.54
N ASN A 331 -8.90 -18.98 -0.64
CA ASN A 331 -9.91 -19.20 -1.69
C ASN A 331 -9.35 -19.71 -3.01
N VAL A 332 -8.02 -19.71 -3.20
CA VAL A 332 -7.41 -20.02 -4.48
C VAL A 332 -5.94 -20.42 -4.30
N LEU A 333 -5.42 -21.22 -5.22
CA LEU A 333 -3.99 -21.50 -5.36
C LEU A 333 -3.44 -20.75 -6.57
N HIS A 334 -2.23 -20.20 -6.45
CA HIS A 334 -1.50 -19.56 -7.54
C HIS A 334 -0.12 -20.18 -7.72
N MET A 335 0.40 -20.13 -8.94
CA MET A 335 1.84 -20.28 -9.15
C MET A 335 2.55 -18.99 -8.77
N GLN A 336 3.69 -19.11 -8.09
CA GLN A 336 4.51 -17.99 -7.62
C GLN A 336 5.98 -18.21 -7.98
N THR A 337 6.60 -17.16 -8.54
CA THR A 337 8.05 -17.12 -8.78
C THR A 337 8.59 -15.78 -8.27
N PRO A 338 9.44 -15.76 -7.23
CA PRO A 338 10.15 -14.56 -6.82
C PRO A 338 11.24 -14.21 -7.85
N VAL A 339 11.37 -12.92 -8.13
CA VAL A 339 12.44 -12.36 -8.97
C VAL A 339 13.24 -11.39 -8.12
N GLU A 340 14.46 -11.78 -7.80
CA GLU A 340 15.40 -11.00 -7.01
C GLU A 340 16.41 -10.30 -7.92
N GLY A 341 16.76 -9.05 -7.59
CA GLY A 341 17.73 -8.30 -8.35
C GLY A 341 18.62 -7.41 -7.48
N HIS A 342 19.76 -7.04 -8.03
CA HIS A 342 20.64 -6.04 -7.46
C HIS A 342 20.75 -4.86 -8.42
N LEU A 343 20.40 -3.65 -7.95
CA LEU A 343 20.42 -2.44 -8.75
C LEU A 343 21.85 -2.04 -9.08
N ARG A 344 22.08 -1.67 -10.32
CA ARG A 344 23.33 -1.16 -10.87
C ARG A 344 23.67 0.23 -10.31
N GLU A 345 22.63 1.05 -10.18
CA GLU A 345 22.71 2.42 -9.68
C GLU A 345 21.56 2.72 -8.71
N PRO A 346 21.68 3.75 -7.85
CA PRO A 346 20.58 4.19 -7.00
C PRO A 346 19.36 4.60 -7.85
N THR A 347 18.36 3.72 -7.95
CA THR A 347 17.14 3.95 -8.73
C THR A 347 15.95 4.11 -7.80
N HIS A 348 15.12 5.14 -7.99
CA HIS A 348 13.95 5.34 -7.15
C HIS A 348 12.88 4.27 -7.43
N VAL A 349 12.15 3.82 -6.38
CA VAL A 349 11.14 2.75 -6.54
C VAL A 349 10.04 3.09 -7.55
N LEU A 350 9.67 4.35 -7.72
CA LEU A 350 8.69 4.78 -8.72
C LEU A 350 9.13 4.55 -10.17
N GLU A 351 10.43 4.56 -10.44
CA GLU A 351 10.96 4.23 -11.77
C GLU A 351 10.80 2.75 -12.05
N LEU A 352 11.06 1.92 -11.05
CA LEU A 352 10.85 0.46 -11.13
C LEU A 352 9.35 0.13 -11.28
N VAL A 353 8.47 0.84 -10.55
CA VAL A 353 7.01 0.72 -10.72
C VAL A 353 6.61 1.06 -12.15
N ARG A 354 7.11 2.15 -12.74
CA ARG A 354 6.80 2.53 -14.12
C ARG A 354 7.29 1.52 -15.16
N ALA A 355 8.41 0.86 -14.88
CA ALA A 355 8.96 -0.17 -15.77
C ALA A 355 8.17 -1.48 -15.72
N LEU A 356 7.51 -1.77 -14.60
CA LEU A 356 6.79 -3.02 -14.39
C LEU A 356 5.27 -2.91 -14.59
N HIS A 357 4.67 -1.74 -14.28
CA HIS A 357 3.22 -1.60 -14.31
C HIS A 357 2.69 -1.20 -15.69
N PRO A 358 1.62 -1.87 -16.16
CA PRO A 358 1.03 -3.07 -15.60
C PRO A 358 1.77 -4.35 -16.03
N THR A 359 1.86 -5.32 -15.13
CA THR A 359 2.36 -6.66 -15.50
C THR A 359 1.28 -7.45 -16.25
N PRO A 360 1.66 -8.50 -17.01
CA PRO A 360 0.68 -9.40 -17.61
C PRO A 360 -0.17 -10.20 -16.61
N ALA A 361 0.15 -10.16 -15.30
CA ALA A 361 -0.69 -10.77 -14.27
C ALA A 361 -2.05 -10.07 -14.14
N VAL A 362 -2.10 -8.75 -14.37
CA VAL A 362 -3.31 -7.92 -14.26
C VAL A 362 -3.69 -7.22 -15.56
N GLY A 363 -2.87 -7.32 -16.59
CA GLY A 363 -3.05 -6.68 -17.90
C GLY A 363 -3.06 -7.69 -19.05
N GLY A 364 -2.51 -7.27 -20.16
CA GLY A 364 -2.39 -8.07 -21.39
C GLY A 364 -0.98 -8.12 -21.96
N VAL A 365 -0.80 -8.96 -22.99
CA VAL A 365 0.38 -9.01 -23.83
C VAL A 365 -0.09 -8.90 -25.28
N PRO A 366 0.37 -7.89 -26.04
CA PRO A 366 1.19 -6.74 -25.62
C PRO A 366 0.45 -5.77 -24.66
N THR A 367 1.20 -4.99 -23.90
CA THR A 367 0.66 -4.14 -22.83
C THR A 367 -0.10 -2.90 -23.35
N ARG A 368 0.04 -2.51 -24.61
CA ARG A 368 -0.41 -1.23 -25.16
C ARG A 368 -1.53 -1.33 -26.19
N GLU A 369 -2.32 -2.38 -26.19
CA GLU A 369 -3.51 -2.45 -27.04
C GLU A 369 -4.80 -2.75 -26.18
#